data_fd1313003264d1aa53bb4876d5b7feaa
#
_entry.id   fd1313003264d1aa53bb4876d5b7feaa
#
_cell.length_a   1.000
_cell.length_b   1.000
_cell.length_c   1.000
_cell.angle_alpha   90.00
_cell.angle_beta   90.00
_cell.angle_gamma   90.00
#
_symmetry.space_group_name_H-M   'P 1'
#
loop_
_entity.id
_entity.type
_entity.pdbx_description
1 polymer ?
#
loop_
_entity_poly.entity_id
_entity_poly.type
_entity_poly.pdbx_seq_one_letter_code
_entity_poly.pdbx_strand_id
1 'polypeptide(L)'
;MAILLYQGNNGQKQAEEGPFSTIDNLISRMYQVISSESAESRNWDVFRKLFRSEARINALGKDQRGEERFISLTVEDYIRGAEASFQKHRLNEQEIGRIVEEYGDMVHIFSAYETKDVTNERVLQRGINSIQLIYREERYWIVSLLFNPETKDNPITDRHLFPKEVAKPVKTRKPIYQK
;
A
#
# COMPACT_ATOMS: atom_id res chain seq x y z
N MET A 1 10.87 -55.64 -28.29
CA MET A 1 11.73 -54.48 -28.21
C MET A 1 10.80 -53.27 -27.97
N ALA A 2 10.60 -52.88 -26.70
CA ALA A 2 9.68 -51.82 -26.30
C ALA A 2 10.49 -50.57 -26.02
N ILE A 3 10.19 -49.52 -26.77
CA ILE A 3 10.80 -48.19 -26.58
C ILE A 3 9.99 -47.46 -25.51
N LEU A 4 10.57 -47.29 -24.33
CA LEU A 4 10.05 -46.41 -23.28
C LEU A 4 10.30 -44.94 -23.69
N LEU A 5 9.22 -44.21 -24.01
CA LEU A 5 9.29 -42.75 -24.13
C LEU A 5 9.28 -42.16 -22.74
N TYR A 6 10.42 -41.58 -22.35
CA TYR A 6 10.59 -40.78 -21.12
C TYR A 6 9.93 -39.43 -21.37
N GLN A 7 8.76 -39.18 -20.82
CA GLN A 7 8.15 -37.86 -20.77
C GLN A 7 8.80 -37.07 -19.62
N GLY A 8 9.73 -36.21 -19.97
CA GLY A 8 10.31 -35.24 -19.05
C GLY A 8 9.24 -34.24 -18.59
N ASN A 9 8.88 -34.33 -17.34
CA ASN A 9 7.98 -33.37 -16.68
C ASN A 9 8.79 -32.10 -16.38
N ASN A 10 8.77 -31.13 -17.31
CA ASN A 10 9.34 -29.80 -17.11
C ASN A 10 8.42 -29.02 -16.16
N GLY A 11 8.44 -29.38 -14.88
CA GLY A 11 7.94 -28.54 -13.82
C GLY A 11 8.78 -27.26 -13.73
N GLN A 12 8.45 -26.22 -14.48
CA GLN A 12 8.91 -24.88 -14.18
C GLN A 12 8.41 -24.56 -12.76
N LYS A 13 9.31 -24.63 -11.77
CA LYS A 13 9.09 -23.96 -10.49
C LYS A 13 8.88 -22.49 -10.81
N GLN A 14 7.65 -22.01 -10.81
CA GLN A 14 7.41 -20.58 -10.67
C GLN A 14 8.14 -20.16 -9.39
N ALA A 15 9.13 -19.30 -9.52
CA ALA A 15 9.76 -18.70 -8.36
C ALA A 15 8.63 -18.04 -7.55
N GLU A 16 8.51 -18.42 -6.27
CA GLU A 16 7.54 -17.76 -5.40
C GLU A 16 7.85 -16.27 -5.40
N GLU A 17 6.90 -15.49 -5.89
CA GLU A 17 7.04 -14.03 -5.88
C GLU A 17 7.19 -13.57 -4.44
N GLY A 18 8.26 -12.82 -4.15
CA GLY A 18 8.48 -12.25 -2.82
C GLY A 18 7.30 -11.37 -2.38
N PRO A 19 7.07 -11.19 -1.08
CA PRO A 19 5.86 -10.54 -0.53
C PRO A 19 5.66 -9.09 -1.00
N PHE A 20 6.64 -8.47 -1.63
CA PHE A 20 6.60 -7.09 -2.12
C PHE A 20 7.09 -6.95 -3.57
N SER A 21 7.10 -8.05 -4.33
CA SER A 21 7.54 -8.10 -5.73
C SER A 21 6.56 -7.45 -6.69
N THR A 22 5.28 -7.32 -6.28
CA THR A 22 4.25 -6.65 -7.05
C THR A 22 3.65 -5.47 -6.29
N ILE A 23 3.10 -4.49 -7.03
CA ILE A 23 2.37 -3.35 -6.45
C ILE A 23 1.18 -3.85 -5.64
N ASP A 24 0.42 -4.82 -6.17
CA ASP A 24 -0.74 -5.38 -5.50
C ASP A 24 -0.40 -6.01 -4.15
N ASN A 25 0.68 -6.80 -4.09
CA ASN A 25 1.13 -7.42 -2.85
C ASN A 25 1.56 -6.37 -1.82
N LEU A 26 2.30 -5.34 -2.25
CA LEU A 26 2.75 -4.28 -1.35
C LEU A 26 1.58 -3.47 -0.80
N ILE A 27 0.66 -3.01 -1.66
CA ILE A 27 -0.49 -2.19 -1.25
C ILE A 27 -1.46 -3.01 -0.40
N SER A 28 -1.78 -4.23 -0.80
CA SER A 28 -2.65 -5.11 0.00
C SER A 28 -2.06 -5.38 1.39
N ARG A 29 -0.75 -5.57 1.48
CA ARG A 29 -0.08 -5.77 2.76
C ARG A 29 -0.09 -4.51 3.63
N MET A 30 0.05 -3.33 3.04
CA MET A 30 -0.08 -2.05 3.75
C MET A 30 -1.45 -1.94 4.42
N TYR A 31 -2.53 -2.09 3.66
CA TYR A 31 -3.88 -2.04 4.20
C TYR A 31 -4.15 -3.14 5.24
N GLN A 32 -3.63 -4.34 5.01
CA GLN A 32 -3.79 -5.44 5.97
C GLN A 32 -3.15 -5.15 7.32
N VAL A 33 -1.99 -4.49 7.36
CA VAL A 33 -1.34 -4.16 8.64
C VAL A 33 -2.06 -3.01 9.35
N ILE A 34 -2.54 -2.01 8.61
CA ILE A 34 -3.31 -0.90 9.18
C ILE A 34 -4.64 -1.42 9.74
N SER A 35 -5.28 -2.35 9.03
CA SER A 35 -6.54 -2.97 9.44
C SER A 35 -6.27 -4.06 10.46
N SER A 36 -6.90 -3.99 11.62
CA SER A 36 -6.79 -5.03 12.63
C SER A 36 -7.97 -5.01 13.58
N GLU A 37 -8.38 -6.22 13.96
CA GLU A 37 -9.43 -6.41 14.97
C GLU A 37 -9.00 -6.05 16.38
N SER A 38 -7.68 -5.95 16.62
CA SER A 38 -7.13 -5.50 17.92
C SER A 38 -5.81 -4.76 17.75
N ALA A 39 -5.47 -3.88 18.69
CA ALA A 39 -4.20 -3.15 18.69
C ALA A 39 -2.98 -4.09 18.70
N GLU A 40 -3.10 -5.24 19.38
CA GLU A 40 -2.03 -6.22 19.58
C GLU A 40 -1.75 -7.07 18.33
N SER A 41 -2.70 -7.15 17.40
CA SER A 41 -2.56 -7.99 16.19
C SER A 41 -1.87 -7.30 15.02
N ARG A 42 -1.50 -6.01 15.14
CA ARG A 42 -0.81 -5.29 14.06
C ARG A 42 0.65 -5.67 13.96
N ASN A 43 1.04 -6.17 12.80
CA ASN A 43 2.42 -6.55 12.54
C ASN A 43 3.22 -5.33 12.04
N TRP A 44 3.65 -4.48 12.98
CA TRP A 44 4.44 -3.29 12.65
C TRP A 44 5.80 -3.60 12.03
N ASP A 45 6.37 -4.79 12.26
CA ASP A 45 7.61 -5.20 11.60
C ASP A 45 7.40 -5.41 10.10
N VAL A 46 6.24 -5.94 9.71
CA VAL A 46 5.86 -6.00 8.30
C VAL A 46 5.64 -4.59 7.74
N PHE A 47 4.97 -3.70 8.49
CA PHE A 47 4.77 -2.32 8.07
C PHE A 47 6.09 -1.60 7.80
N ARG A 48 7.06 -1.68 8.71
CA ARG A 48 8.42 -1.12 8.52
C ARG A 48 9.06 -1.59 7.22
N LYS A 49 8.91 -2.87 6.89
CA LYS A 49 9.50 -3.48 5.69
C LYS A 49 8.86 -3.00 4.37
N LEU A 50 7.74 -2.29 4.39
CA LEU A 50 7.16 -1.69 3.21
C LEU A 50 7.92 -0.43 2.76
N PHE A 51 8.59 0.24 3.67
CA PHE A 51 9.16 1.57 3.49
C PHE A 51 10.69 1.55 3.38
N ARG A 52 11.24 2.52 2.64
CA ARG A 52 12.65 2.87 2.77
C ARG A 52 12.87 3.58 4.10
N SER A 53 14.10 3.53 4.63
CA SER A 53 14.46 4.16 5.91
C SER A 53 14.22 5.68 5.91
N GLU A 54 14.38 6.32 4.75
CA GLU A 54 14.23 7.77 4.56
C GLU A 54 12.77 8.19 4.28
N ALA A 55 11.86 7.22 4.16
CA ALA A 55 10.48 7.48 3.78
C ALA A 55 9.76 8.42 4.76
N ARG A 56 8.79 9.16 4.23
CA ARG A 56 7.90 10.03 5.01
C ARG A 56 6.45 9.63 4.83
N ILE A 57 5.73 9.67 5.94
CA ILE A 57 4.27 9.56 5.96
C ILE A 57 3.74 10.95 6.31
N ASN A 58 2.96 11.49 5.38
CA ASN A 58 2.47 12.84 5.45
C ASN A 58 0.94 12.85 5.53
N ALA A 59 0.38 13.83 6.21
CA ALA A 59 -1.05 14.03 6.34
C ALA A 59 -1.45 15.47 6.06
N LEU A 60 -2.51 15.64 5.32
CA LEU A 60 -3.27 16.89 5.27
C LEU A 60 -4.47 16.76 6.20
N GLY A 61 -4.81 17.82 6.89
CA GLY A 61 -5.94 17.81 7.81
C GLY A 61 -6.18 19.17 8.44
N LYS A 62 -7.14 19.19 9.38
CA LYS A 62 -7.42 20.39 10.19
C LYS A 62 -7.24 20.04 11.67
N ASP A 63 -6.74 21.01 12.42
CA ASP A 63 -6.65 20.88 13.86
C ASP A 63 -8.02 21.13 14.54
N GLN A 64 -8.04 21.08 15.87
CA GLN A 64 -9.26 21.31 16.67
C GLN A 64 -9.86 22.69 16.50
N ARG A 65 -9.09 23.67 16.00
CA ARG A 65 -9.55 25.02 15.70
C ARG A 65 -10.03 25.19 14.27
N GLY A 66 -9.93 24.11 13.44
CA GLY A 66 -10.28 24.12 12.03
C GLY A 66 -9.17 24.70 11.12
N GLU A 67 -7.98 24.99 11.66
CA GLU A 67 -6.85 25.47 10.89
C GLU A 67 -6.20 24.33 10.12
N GLU A 68 -5.81 24.59 8.86
CA GLU A 68 -5.12 23.64 8.03
C GLU A 68 -3.76 23.25 8.61
N ARG A 69 -3.48 21.95 8.61
CA ARG A 69 -2.23 21.37 9.10
C ARG A 69 -1.64 20.44 8.05
N PHE A 70 -0.34 20.56 7.86
CA PHE A 70 0.49 19.58 7.20
C PHE A 70 1.37 18.91 8.26
N ILE A 71 1.27 17.60 8.34
CA ILE A 71 2.03 16.76 9.28
C ILE A 71 2.96 15.87 8.47
N SER A 72 4.24 15.84 8.82
CA SER A 72 5.25 14.96 8.20
C SER A 72 5.92 14.12 9.28
N LEU A 73 5.80 12.82 9.16
CA LEU A 73 6.24 11.84 10.14
C LEU A 73 7.30 10.90 9.54
N THR A 74 8.21 10.42 10.39
CA THR A 74 8.92 9.19 10.08
C THR A 74 7.98 8.00 10.19
N VAL A 75 8.38 6.84 9.65
CA VAL A 75 7.60 5.59 9.80
C VAL A 75 7.40 5.24 11.28
N GLU A 76 8.43 5.45 12.11
CA GLU A 76 8.37 5.18 13.55
C GLU A 76 7.45 6.15 14.30
N ASP A 77 7.45 7.44 13.92
CA ASP A 77 6.53 8.42 14.51
C ASP A 77 5.07 8.08 14.18
N TYR A 78 4.82 7.65 12.95
CA TYR A 78 3.50 7.17 12.53
C TYR A 78 3.06 5.96 13.36
N ILE A 79 3.91 4.94 13.50
CA ILE A 79 3.61 3.74 14.28
C ILE A 79 3.25 4.10 15.71
N ARG A 80 4.05 4.94 16.39
CA ARG A 80 3.75 5.39 17.76
C ARG A 80 2.40 6.09 17.88
N GLY A 81 2.10 6.99 16.95
CA GLY A 81 0.81 7.69 16.92
C GLY A 81 -0.36 6.74 16.64
N ALA A 82 -0.17 5.81 15.72
CA ALA A 82 -1.14 4.80 15.36
C ALA A 82 -1.44 3.84 16.52
N GLU A 83 -0.43 3.35 17.22
CA GLU A 83 -0.61 2.50 18.42
C GLU A 83 -1.48 3.19 19.47
N ALA A 84 -1.18 4.45 19.79
CA ALA A 84 -1.95 5.23 20.76
C ALA A 84 -3.42 5.45 20.33
N SER A 85 -3.66 5.66 19.05
CA SER A 85 -5.00 5.89 18.48
C SER A 85 -5.79 4.60 18.36
N PHE A 86 -5.16 3.53 17.88
CA PHE A 86 -5.82 2.27 17.56
C PHE A 86 -6.12 1.39 18.78
N GLN A 87 -5.55 1.70 19.95
CA GLN A 87 -5.95 1.06 21.22
C GLN A 87 -7.44 1.32 21.54
N LYS A 88 -7.99 2.42 21.01
CA LYS A 88 -9.36 2.86 21.30
C LYS A 88 -10.38 2.44 20.24
N HIS A 89 -9.92 2.07 19.05
CA HIS A 89 -10.79 1.83 17.90
C HIS A 89 -10.37 0.57 17.14
N ARG A 90 -11.35 -0.26 16.84
CA ARG A 90 -11.20 -1.39 15.92
C ARG A 90 -11.50 -0.88 14.51
N LEU A 91 -10.48 -0.81 13.68
CA LEU A 91 -10.59 -0.20 12.36
C LEU A 91 -10.27 -1.23 11.28
N ASN A 92 -11.09 -1.21 10.24
CA ASN A 92 -10.81 -1.88 8.98
C ASN A 92 -10.67 -0.81 7.90
N GLU A 93 -9.48 -0.69 7.34
CA GLU A 93 -9.20 0.18 6.21
C GLU A 93 -8.96 -0.65 4.96
N GLN A 94 -9.68 -0.35 3.90
CA GLN A 94 -9.59 -1.07 2.64
C GLN A 94 -9.42 -0.12 1.46
N GLU A 95 -8.72 -0.58 0.44
CA GLU A 95 -8.66 0.11 -0.82
C GLU A 95 -9.96 -0.08 -1.60
N ILE A 96 -10.54 1.03 -2.07
CA ILE A 96 -11.79 1.05 -2.84
C ILE A 96 -11.59 1.45 -4.32
N GLY A 97 -10.36 1.81 -4.69
CA GLY A 97 -9.98 2.10 -6.07
C GLY A 97 -8.54 2.60 -6.15
N ARG A 98 -7.94 2.56 -7.35
CA ARG A 98 -6.57 3.06 -7.52
C ARG A 98 -6.30 3.50 -8.96
N ILE A 99 -5.41 4.48 -9.08
CA ILE A 99 -4.75 4.88 -10.33
C ILE A 99 -3.26 4.64 -10.14
N VAL A 100 -2.60 4.04 -11.13
CA VAL A 100 -1.16 3.77 -11.11
C VAL A 100 -0.52 4.41 -12.33
N GLU A 101 0.56 5.15 -12.11
CA GLU A 101 1.40 5.75 -13.13
C GLU A 101 2.85 5.29 -12.92
N GLU A 102 3.50 4.84 -14.00
CA GLU A 102 4.85 4.28 -13.95
C GLU A 102 5.78 4.99 -14.93
N TYR A 103 7.00 5.28 -14.47
CA TYR A 103 8.08 5.73 -15.32
C TYR A 103 9.43 5.14 -14.86
N GLY A 104 10.00 4.24 -15.64
CA GLY A 104 11.22 3.51 -15.23
C GLY A 104 11.00 2.74 -13.94
N ASP A 105 11.82 3.01 -12.93
CA ASP A 105 11.71 2.38 -11.61
C ASP A 105 10.84 3.18 -10.63
N MET A 106 10.26 4.27 -11.07
CA MET A 106 9.40 5.13 -10.28
C MET A 106 7.93 4.79 -10.53
N VAL A 107 7.15 4.69 -9.46
CA VAL A 107 5.71 4.46 -9.52
C VAL A 107 5.01 5.49 -8.63
N HIS A 108 3.93 6.05 -9.12
CA HIS A 108 3.01 6.87 -8.35
C HIS A 108 1.63 6.24 -8.33
N ILE A 109 1.02 6.17 -7.15
CA ILE A 109 -0.30 5.58 -6.93
C ILE A 109 -1.19 6.58 -6.22
N PHE A 110 -2.36 6.86 -6.79
CA PHE A 110 -3.50 7.38 -6.03
C PHE A 110 -4.37 6.19 -5.63
N SER A 111 -4.38 5.84 -4.35
CA SER A 111 -5.17 4.76 -3.78
C SER A 111 -6.30 5.36 -2.96
N ALA A 112 -7.53 5.21 -3.42
CA ALA A 112 -8.71 5.59 -2.66
C ALA A 112 -8.96 4.57 -1.56
N TYR A 113 -9.24 5.04 -0.34
CA TYR A 113 -9.46 4.18 0.81
C TYR A 113 -10.78 4.49 1.51
N GLU A 114 -11.27 3.50 2.22
CA GLU A 114 -12.40 3.60 3.14
C GLU A 114 -12.04 2.92 4.46
N THR A 115 -12.21 3.64 5.57
CA THR A 115 -11.99 3.14 6.93
C THR A 115 -13.33 2.95 7.61
N LYS A 116 -13.58 1.75 8.13
CA LYS A 116 -14.78 1.39 8.88
C LYS A 116 -14.48 1.05 10.33
N ASP A 117 -15.43 1.29 11.19
CA ASP A 117 -15.48 0.70 12.52
C ASP A 117 -15.91 -0.77 12.40
N VAL A 118 -15.07 -1.69 12.85
CA VAL A 118 -15.34 -3.14 12.78
C VAL A 118 -16.57 -3.54 13.59
N THR A 119 -16.91 -2.76 14.62
CA THR A 119 -17.98 -3.11 15.57
C THR A 119 -19.38 -2.93 14.97
N ASN A 120 -19.54 -1.91 14.12
CA ASN A 120 -20.85 -1.51 13.61
C ASN A 120 -20.87 -1.22 12.09
N GLU A 121 -19.79 -1.55 11.37
CA GLU A 121 -19.62 -1.35 9.94
C GLU A 121 -19.79 0.12 9.47
N ARG A 122 -19.77 1.06 10.40
CA ARG A 122 -19.92 2.48 10.07
C ARG A 122 -18.67 3.00 9.39
N VAL A 123 -18.84 3.65 8.25
CA VAL A 123 -17.75 4.39 7.58
C VAL A 123 -17.35 5.55 8.47
N LEU A 124 -16.09 5.56 8.88
CA LEU A 124 -15.50 6.61 9.70
C LEU A 124 -14.82 7.66 8.85
N GLN A 125 -14.14 7.23 7.80
CA GLN A 125 -13.37 8.10 6.93
C GLN A 125 -13.21 7.48 5.54
N ARG A 126 -13.11 8.32 4.54
CA ARG A 126 -12.65 8.00 3.20
C ARG A 126 -11.60 9.03 2.80
N GLY A 127 -10.77 8.71 1.83
CA GLY A 127 -9.76 9.64 1.33
C GLY A 127 -8.90 9.04 0.24
N ILE A 128 -7.85 9.76 -0.11
CA ILE A 128 -6.86 9.34 -1.09
C ILE A 128 -5.49 9.25 -0.40
N ASN A 129 -4.83 8.14 -0.60
CA ASN A 129 -3.41 7.95 -0.36
C ASN A 129 -2.65 8.21 -1.67
N SER A 130 -1.80 9.24 -1.71
CA SER A 130 -0.79 9.45 -2.75
C SER A 130 0.48 8.73 -2.31
N ILE A 131 0.86 7.69 -3.03
CA ILE A 131 1.96 6.80 -2.66
C ILE A 131 3.01 6.82 -3.75
N GLN A 132 4.25 7.12 -3.40
CA GLN A 132 5.38 7.04 -4.32
C GLN A 132 6.22 5.81 -4.00
N LEU A 133 6.48 5.00 -5.03
CA LEU A 133 7.29 3.79 -4.92
C LEU A 133 8.53 3.89 -5.80
N ILE A 134 9.54 3.11 -5.40
CA ILE A 134 10.67 2.77 -6.26
C ILE A 134 10.77 1.24 -6.37
N TYR A 135 11.20 0.75 -7.55
CA TYR A 135 11.54 -0.66 -7.73
C TYR A 135 13.05 -0.85 -7.59
N ARG A 136 13.50 -1.55 -6.55
CA ARG A 136 14.91 -1.87 -6.28
C ARG A 136 15.00 -3.22 -5.56
N GLU A 137 16.10 -3.92 -5.76
CA GLU A 137 16.34 -5.19 -5.06
C GLU A 137 15.20 -6.20 -5.29
N GLU A 138 14.70 -6.25 -6.55
CA GLU A 138 13.63 -7.14 -7.00
C GLU A 138 12.29 -6.96 -6.27
N ARG A 139 12.07 -5.77 -5.68
CA ARG A 139 10.82 -5.44 -4.99
C ARG A 139 10.47 -3.96 -5.05
N TYR A 140 9.23 -3.65 -4.72
CA TYR A 140 8.77 -2.28 -4.51
C TYR A 140 9.03 -1.82 -3.06
N TRP A 141 9.31 -0.53 -2.93
CA TRP A 141 9.52 0.17 -1.67
C TRP A 141 8.74 1.47 -1.67
N ILE A 142 8.04 1.77 -0.57
CA ILE A 142 7.41 3.07 -0.38
C ILE A 142 8.49 4.08 0.03
N VAL A 143 8.56 5.20 -0.70
CA VAL A 143 9.45 6.33 -0.38
C VAL A 143 8.69 7.52 0.17
N SER A 144 7.41 7.65 -0.17
CA SER A 144 6.54 8.70 0.36
C SER A 144 5.09 8.22 0.34
N LEU A 145 4.35 8.55 1.39
CA LEU A 145 2.92 8.41 1.49
C LEU A 145 2.35 9.73 1.98
N LEU A 146 1.36 10.27 1.27
CA LEU A 146 0.60 11.44 1.68
C LEU A 146 -0.88 11.09 1.64
N PHE A 147 -1.58 11.20 2.75
CA PHE A 147 -3.02 10.99 2.76
C PHE A 147 -3.79 12.31 2.95
N ASN A 148 -4.92 12.39 2.24
CA ASN A 148 -5.86 13.49 2.32
C ASN A 148 -7.28 12.94 2.49
N PRO A 149 -7.96 13.25 3.61
CA PRO A 149 -9.34 12.84 3.82
C PRO A 149 -10.29 13.46 2.80
N GLU A 150 -11.32 12.70 2.44
CA GLU A 150 -12.48 13.20 1.70
C GLU A 150 -13.24 14.21 2.53
N THR A 151 -13.71 15.28 1.89
CA THR A 151 -14.59 16.29 2.49
C THR A 151 -15.74 16.58 1.56
N LYS A 152 -16.76 17.31 2.05
CA LYS A 152 -17.88 17.75 1.21
C LYS A 152 -17.44 18.61 0.03
N ASP A 153 -16.38 19.41 0.24
CA ASP A 153 -15.85 20.33 -0.76
C ASP A 153 -14.81 19.67 -1.66
N ASN A 154 -14.30 18.48 -1.28
CA ASN A 154 -13.32 17.70 -2.02
C ASN A 154 -13.71 16.21 -1.99
N PRO A 155 -14.78 15.80 -2.70
CA PRO A 155 -15.20 14.41 -2.76
C PRO A 155 -14.25 13.56 -3.62
N ILE A 156 -14.17 12.27 -3.29
CA ILE A 156 -13.48 11.30 -4.16
C ILE A 156 -14.26 11.21 -5.47
N THR A 157 -13.57 11.45 -6.59
CA THR A 157 -14.17 11.39 -7.92
C THR A 157 -14.24 9.96 -8.45
N ASP A 158 -15.17 9.70 -9.38
CA ASP A 158 -15.33 8.40 -10.02
C ASP A 158 -14.01 7.86 -10.60
N ARG A 159 -13.16 8.74 -11.13
CA ARG A 159 -11.85 8.36 -11.65
C ARG A 159 -11.01 7.55 -10.65
N HIS A 160 -11.16 7.81 -9.34
CA HIS A 160 -10.40 7.13 -8.28
C HIS A 160 -11.10 5.87 -7.74
N LEU A 161 -12.38 5.66 -8.09
CA LEU A 161 -13.20 4.56 -7.60
C LEU A 161 -13.30 3.38 -8.59
N PHE A 162 -12.86 3.55 -9.84
CA PHE A 162 -12.96 2.51 -10.87
C PHE A 162 -11.94 1.39 -10.68
N PRO A 163 -12.27 0.19 -11.22
CA PRO A 163 -11.56 -1.03 -10.89
C PRO A 163 -10.07 -0.88 -11.14
N LYS A 164 -9.32 -1.45 -10.23
CA LYS A 164 -7.88 -1.66 -10.33
C LYS A 164 -7.56 -2.09 -11.75
N GLU A 165 -7.05 -1.21 -12.61
CA GLU A 165 -6.36 -1.68 -13.80
C GLU A 165 -5.21 -2.53 -13.28
N VAL A 166 -5.34 -3.84 -13.45
CA VAL A 166 -4.27 -4.77 -13.16
C VAL A 166 -3.11 -4.33 -14.04
N ALA A 167 -2.11 -3.71 -13.45
CA ALA A 167 -0.90 -3.35 -14.17
C ALA A 167 -0.43 -4.61 -14.87
N LYS A 168 -0.36 -4.57 -16.21
CA LYS A 168 0.14 -5.71 -16.99
C LYS A 168 1.49 -6.08 -16.39
N PRO A 169 1.78 -7.38 -16.14
CA PRO A 169 3.02 -7.78 -15.52
C PRO A 169 4.17 -7.16 -16.28
N VAL A 170 4.94 -6.33 -15.59
CA VAL A 170 6.09 -5.64 -16.17
C VAL A 170 7.04 -6.74 -16.65
N LYS A 171 7.24 -6.81 -17.96
CA LYS A 171 8.28 -7.67 -18.56
C LYS A 171 9.55 -7.43 -17.77
N THR A 172 10.20 -8.52 -17.32
CA THR A 172 11.44 -8.53 -16.56
C THR A 172 12.33 -7.33 -16.88
N ARG A 173 12.34 -6.33 -15.98
CA ARG A 173 13.12 -5.10 -16.17
C ARG A 173 14.59 -5.48 -16.01
N LYS A 174 15.39 -5.34 -17.08
CA LYS A 174 16.84 -5.39 -16.93
C LYS A 174 17.26 -4.17 -16.10
N PRO A 175 18.17 -4.32 -15.11
CA PRO A 175 18.67 -3.17 -14.35
C PRO A 175 19.25 -2.13 -15.32
N ILE A 176 18.84 -0.88 -15.19
CA ILE A 176 19.28 0.23 -16.06
C ILE A 176 20.74 0.61 -15.78
N TYR A 177 21.29 0.17 -14.66
CA TYR A 177 22.65 0.44 -14.24
C TYR A 177 23.43 -0.85 -13.95
N GLN A 178 23.98 -1.49 -15.02
CA GLN A 178 25.19 -2.26 -14.92
C GLN A 178 26.30 -1.44 -15.59
N LYS A 179 27.17 -0.83 -14.80
CA LYS A 179 28.54 -0.49 -15.16
C LYS A 179 29.45 -1.28 -14.28
#